data_ea66ffb4b439d7df10590cc5f250ccc1
#
_entry.id   ea66ffb4b439d7df10590cc5f250ccc1
#
_cell.length_a   1.000
_cell.length_b   1.000
_cell.length_c   1.000
_cell.angle_alpha   90.00
_cell.angle_beta   90.00
_cell.angle_gamma   90.00
#
_symmetry.space_group_name_H-M   'P 1'
#
loop_
_entity.id
_entity.type
_entity.pdbx_description
1 polymer ?
#
loop_
_entity_poly.entity_id
_entity_poly.type
_entity_poly.pdbx_seq_one_letter_code
_entity_poly.pdbx_strand_id
1 'polypeptide(L)'
;MKNNGRKSAKTSNLQVSGIQLQWNPKRGTCSFEKLPVAMMWVDTTLAGLMSGVQAMVGTDRFALSLQSEGRKSVESDWQVISQFSDFREGFKAIANIAAVAGWGQWLLTALDEEKKECRFRVSDGWEGRYQRSLGVCWGSGMLAGKLAGYCSKLFGANCWADQTAF
;
A
#
# COMPACT_ATOMS: atom_id res chain seq x y z
N MET A 1 34.93 16.49 35.14
CA MET A 1 33.86 15.75 34.42
C MET A 1 33.19 16.69 33.44
N LYS A 2 33.45 16.53 32.12
CA LYS A 2 32.83 17.35 31.09
C LYS A 2 31.43 16.83 30.81
N ASN A 3 30.45 17.65 31.13
CA ASN A 3 29.03 17.36 30.86
C ASN A 3 28.77 17.41 29.34
N ASN A 4 28.84 16.28 28.68
CA ASN A 4 28.47 16.15 27.26
C ASN A 4 26.95 16.34 27.16
N GLY A 5 26.55 17.60 26.95
CA GLY A 5 25.14 17.92 26.68
C GLY A 5 24.64 17.12 25.49
N ARG A 6 23.89 16.04 25.76
CA ARG A 6 23.12 15.34 24.76
C ARG A 6 22.19 16.35 24.10
N LYS A 7 22.53 16.80 22.89
CA LYS A 7 21.64 17.60 22.06
C LYS A 7 20.32 16.84 21.95
N SER A 8 19.27 17.46 22.45
CA SER A 8 17.90 16.94 22.35
C SER A 8 17.58 16.65 20.88
N ALA A 9 17.46 15.38 20.52
CA ALA A 9 17.03 15.01 19.19
C ALA A 9 15.62 15.60 18.94
N LYS A 10 15.54 16.58 18.04
CA LYS A 10 14.27 17.22 17.67
C LYS A 10 13.46 16.27 16.81
N THR A 11 12.13 16.35 16.91
CA THR A 11 11.23 15.77 15.93
C THR A 11 11.55 16.34 14.56
N SER A 12 11.71 15.48 13.55
CA SER A 12 11.97 15.86 12.17
C SER A 12 10.72 15.69 11.34
N ASN A 13 10.38 16.69 10.55
CA ASN A 13 9.25 16.69 9.64
C ASN A 13 9.77 16.74 8.20
N LEU A 14 9.15 15.97 7.33
CA LEU A 14 9.36 15.97 5.89
C LEU A 14 8.02 16.06 5.20
N GLN A 15 7.92 16.91 4.19
CA GLN A 15 6.75 16.98 3.33
C GLN A 15 7.12 16.55 1.92
N VAL A 16 6.40 15.55 1.38
CA VAL A 16 6.59 15.01 0.03
C VAL A 16 5.24 15.03 -0.68
N SER A 17 5.15 15.75 -1.80
CA SER A 17 3.90 15.88 -2.58
C SER A 17 2.67 16.25 -1.73
N GLY A 18 2.85 17.14 -0.75
CA GLY A 18 1.78 17.58 0.16
C GLY A 18 1.56 16.67 1.38
N ILE A 19 2.17 15.49 1.43
CA ILE A 19 2.00 14.49 2.48
C ILE A 19 3.06 14.67 3.56
N GLN A 20 2.63 14.67 4.82
CA GLN A 20 3.52 14.89 5.96
C GLN A 20 4.03 13.58 6.55
N LEU A 21 5.36 13.45 6.63
CA LEU A 21 6.04 12.42 7.39
C LEU A 21 6.73 13.04 8.60
N GLN A 22 6.68 12.37 9.74
CA GLN A 22 7.24 12.87 10.98
C GLN A 22 7.99 11.77 11.73
N TRP A 23 9.19 12.06 12.21
CA TRP A 23 10.00 11.17 13.04
C TRP A 23 10.24 11.77 14.41
N ASN A 24 10.09 10.95 15.43
CA ASN A 24 10.50 11.25 16.79
C ASN A 24 11.57 10.25 17.25
N PRO A 25 12.88 10.55 17.03
CA PRO A 25 13.96 9.62 17.36
C PRO A 25 14.08 9.31 18.86
N LYS A 26 13.61 10.20 19.74
CA LYS A 26 13.61 9.95 21.19
C LYS A 26 12.63 8.85 21.58
N ARG A 27 11.49 8.78 20.90
CA ARG A 27 10.45 7.78 21.15
C ARG A 27 10.58 6.58 20.23
N GLY A 28 11.43 6.64 19.19
CA GLY A 28 11.52 5.61 18.16
C GLY A 28 10.24 5.47 17.35
N THR A 29 9.52 6.58 17.11
CA THR A 29 8.24 6.56 16.40
C THR A 29 8.30 7.34 15.10
N CYS A 30 7.55 6.86 14.10
CA CYS A 30 7.34 7.51 12.83
C CYS A 30 5.83 7.61 12.55
N SER A 31 5.40 8.66 11.89
CA SER A 31 4.01 8.80 11.41
C SER A 31 3.95 9.31 9.98
N PHE A 32 2.91 8.88 9.28
CA PHE A 32 2.54 9.28 7.93
C PHE A 32 1.13 9.88 8.01
N GLU A 33 0.96 11.15 7.68
CA GLU A 33 -0.31 11.87 7.87
C GLU A 33 -0.92 11.67 9.27
N LYS A 34 -0.09 11.77 10.31
CA LYS A 34 -0.43 11.53 11.73
C LYS A 34 -0.73 10.07 12.11
N LEU A 35 -0.86 9.17 11.14
CA LEU A 35 -1.04 7.74 11.40
C LEU A 35 0.31 7.11 11.77
N PRO A 36 0.37 6.28 12.81
CA PRO A 36 1.60 5.60 13.19
C PRO A 36 2.02 4.62 12.08
N VAL A 37 3.30 4.67 11.71
CA VAL A 37 3.89 3.74 10.74
C VAL A 37 5.19 3.17 11.27
N ALA A 38 5.57 2.01 10.76
CA ALA A 38 6.89 1.42 10.92
C ALA A 38 7.55 1.25 9.55
N MET A 39 8.81 1.62 9.43
CA MET A 39 9.57 1.34 8.23
C MET A 39 10.15 -0.06 8.30
N MET A 40 9.97 -0.83 7.24
CA MET A 40 10.56 -2.16 7.09
C MET A 40 11.37 -2.24 5.81
N TRP A 41 12.50 -2.93 5.86
CA TRP A 41 13.26 -3.26 4.66
C TRP A 41 12.48 -4.29 3.83
N VAL A 42 12.18 -3.94 2.58
CA VAL A 42 11.34 -4.75 1.70
C VAL A 42 12.02 -6.08 1.36
N ASP A 43 13.32 -6.01 1.00
CA ASP A 43 14.07 -7.15 0.45
C ASP A 43 14.59 -8.12 1.53
N THR A 44 14.45 -7.78 2.80
CA THR A 44 14.91 -8.61 3.92
C THR A 44 13.81 -8.85 4.94
N THR A 45 13.42 -7.84 5.72
CA THR A 45 12.46 -8.02 6.81
C THR A 45 11.09 -8.41 6.30
N LEU A 46 10.55 -7.66 5.33
CA LEU A 46 9.24 -7.95 4.76
C LEU A 46 9.27 -9.26 3.95
N ALA A 47 10.31 -9.47 3.14
CA ALA A 47 10.51 -10.71 2.39
C ALA A 47 10.56 -11.93 3.32
N GLY A 48 11.31 -11.86 4.42
CA GLY A 48 11.38 -12.94 5.41
C GLY A 48 10.04 -13.21 6.09
N LEU A 49 9.31 -12.16 6.49
CA LEU A 49 7.99 -12.29 7.08
C LEU A 49 7.00 -12.98 6.11
N MET A 50 6.92 -12.48 4.87
CA MET A 50 6.01 -13.01 3.86
C MET A 50 6.36 -14.46 3.48
N SER A 51 7.65 -14.78 3.33
CA SER A 51 8.11 -16.15 3.08
C SER A 51 7.76 -17.10 4.23
N GLY A 52 7.95 -16.66 5.47
CA GLY A 52 7.59 -17.45 6.65
C GLY A 52 6.10 -17.76 6.72
N VAL A 53 5.25 -16.76 6.49
CA VAL A 53 3.78 -16.97 6.46
C VAL A 53 3.38 -17.89 5.31
N GLN A 54 3.91 -17.64 4.10
CA GLN A 54 3.62 -18.47 2.93
C GLN A 54 4.00 -19.92 3.16
N ALA A 55 5.17 -20.19 3.73
CA ALA A 55 5.62 -21.55 4.06
C ALA A 55 4.69 -22.28 5.06
N MET A 56 4.06 -21.53 5.96
CA MET A 56 3.12 -22.12 6.95
C MET A 56 1.76 -22.46 6.35
N VAL A 57 1.22 -21.61 5.45
CA VAL A 57 -0.16 -21.72 4.99
C VAL A 57 -0.32 -22.21 3.55
N GLY A 58 0.76 -22.23 2.77
CA GLY A 58 0.78 -22.51 1.35
C GLY A 58 0.37 -21.30 0.49
N THR A 59 0.71 -21.34 -0.79
CA THR A 59 0.59 -20.19 -1.73
C THR A 59 -0.85 -19.72 -1.87
N ASP A 60 -1.81 -20.62 -2.06
CA ASP A 60 -3.21 -20.26 -2.31
C ASP A 60 -3.83 -19.55 -1.10
N ARG A 61 -3.64 -20.09 0.09
CA ARG A 61 -4.16 -19.47 1.32
C ARG A 61 -3.47 -18.15 1.63
N PHE A 62 -2.18 -18.07 1.35
CA PHE A 62 -1.42 -16.84 1.48
C PHE A 62 -1.98 -15.74 0.57
N ALA A 63 -2.18 -16.03 -0.73
CA ALA A 63 -2.75 -15.11 -1.68
C ALA A 63 -4.16 -14.65 -1.28
N LEU A 64 -5.03 -15.59 -0.89
CA LEU A 64 -6.40 -15.28 -0.42
C LEU A 64 -6.41 -14.42 0.84
N SER A 65 -5.49 -14.66 1.78
CA SER A 65 -5.36 -13.85 2.99
C SER A 65 -4.97 -12.41 2.67
N LEU A 66 -4.00 -12.23 1.77
CA LEU A 66 -3.58 -10.91 1.31
C LEU A 66 -4.70 -10.18 0.55
N GLN A 67 -5.43 -10.87 -0.34
CA GLN A 67 -6.56 -10.28 -1.04
C GLN A 67 -7.68 -9.86 -0.07
N SER A 68 -8.00 -10.71 0.90
CA SER A 68 -9.00 -10.40 1.92
C SER A 68 -8.63 -9.15 2.71
N GLU A 69 -7.38 -9.05 3.14
CA GLU A 69 -6.90 -7.89 3.90
C GLU A 69 -6.82 -6.64 3.03
N GLY A 70 -6.36 -6.76 1.78
CA GLY A 70 -6.38 -5.67 0.81
C GLY A 70 -7.79 -5.09 0.65
N ARG A 71 -8.81 -5.93 0.50
CA ARG A 71 -10.21 -5.49 0.39
C ARG A 71 -10.72 -4.77 1.63
N LYS A 72 -10.36 -5.22 2.83
CA LYS A 72 -10.76 -4.58 4.08
C LYS A 72 -10.07 -3.22 4.28
N SER A 73 -8.83 -3.10 3.82
CA SER A 73 -8.02 -1.91 4.05
C SER A 73 -8.44 -0.68 3.25
N VAL A 74 -9.44 -0.78 2.35
CA VAL A 74 -9.86 0.33 1.49
C VAL A 74 -10.79 1.35 2.17
N GLU A 75 -11.26 1.08 3.37
CA GLU A 75 -12.28 1.92 4.01
C GLU A 75 -11.80 3.37 4.24
N SER A 76 -10.58 3.52 4.77
CA SER A 76 -9.97 4.84 4.98
C SER A 76 -9.64 5.54 3.66
N ASP A 77 -9.19 4.77 2.66
CA ASP A 77 -8.86 5.33 1.35
C ASP A 77 -10.12 5.80 0.63
N TRP A 78 -11.22 5.06 0.80
CA TRP A 78 -12.51 5.44 0.22
C TRP A 78 -13.04 6.77 0.75
N GLN A 79 -12.74 7.10 2.00
CA GLN A 79 -13.06 8.41 2.56
C GLN A 79 -12.37 9.55 1.81
N VAL A 80 -11.17 9.29 1.28
CA VAL A 80 -10.47 10.27 0.43
C VAL A 80 -11.07 10.29 -0.97
N ILE A 81 -11.27 9.12 -1.59
CA ILE A 81 -11.82 9.01 -2.95
C ILE A 81 -13.20 9.67 -3.04
N SER A 82 -14.07 9.45 -2.07
CA SER A 82 -15.44 9.97 -2.04
C SER A 82 -15.56 11.49 -1.86
N GLN A 83 -14.47 12.20 -1.58
CA GLN A 83 -14.45 13.66 -1.58
C GLN A 83 -14.44 14.27 -2.99
N PHE A 84 -14.15 13.47 -4.00
CA PHE A 84 -14.12 13.89 -5.39
C PHE A 84 -15.41 13.47 -6.09
N SER A 85 -15.87 14.31 -7.01
CA SER A 85 -17.05 14.03 -7.84
C SER A 85 -16.80 12.96 -8.90
N ASP A 86 -15.55 12.72 -9.26
CA ASP A 86 -15.10 11.73 -10.24
C ASP A 86 -14.15 10.72 -9.58
N PHE A 87 -14.43 9.44 -9.76
CA PHE A 87 -13.60 8.36 -9.25
C PHE A 87 -12.16 8.42 -9.76
N ARG A 88 -11.94 8.86 -11.01
CA ARG A 88 -10.58 8.98 -11.58
C ARG A 88 -9.71 9.95 -10.79
N GLU A 89 -10.28 11.11 -10.44
CA GLU A 89 -9.55 12.12 -9.66
C GLU A 89 -9.34 11.65 -8.22
N GLY A 90 -10.33 11.03 -7.60
CA GLY A 90 -10.20 10.44 -6.27
C GLY A 90 -9.16 9.31 -6.24
N PHE A 91 -9.15 8.44 -7.24
CA PHE A 91 -8.15 7.38 -7.36
C PHE A 91 -6.74 7.95 -7.57
N LYS A 92 -6.59 9.02 -8.35
CA LYS A 92 -5.32 9.70 -8.54
C LYS A 92 -4.77 10.29 -7.24
N ALA A 93 -5.64 10.82 -6.36
CA ALA A 93 -5.23 11.29 -5.05
C ALA A 93 -4.69 10.14 -4.18
N ILE A 94 -5.38 8.99 -4.13
CA ILE A 94 -4.91 7.79 -3.43
C ILE A 94 -3.63 7.22 -4.06
N ALA A 95 -3.51 7.22 -5.39
CA ALA A 95 -2.30 6.78 -6.09
C ALA A 95 -1.07 7.63 -5.70
N ASN A 96 -1.25 8.95 -5.51
CA ASN A 96 -0.18 9.81 -5.02
C ASN A 96 0.22 9.47 -3.57
N ILE A 97 -0.75 9.21 -2.69
CA ILE A 97 -0.49 8.77 -1.33
C ILE A 97 0.27 7.43 -1.33
N ALA A 98 -0.16 6.48 -2.14
CA ALA A 98 0.50 5.18 -2.29
C ALA A 98 1.94 5.32 -2.79
N ALA A 99 2.19 6.19 -3.76
CA ALA A 99 3.54 6.45 -4.28
C ALA A 99 4.46 7.03 -3.20
N VAL A 100 3.99 8.02 -2.43
CA VAL A 100 4.77 8.61 -1.31
C VAL A 100 5.01 7.58 -0.20
N ALA A 101 4.07 6.68 0.03
CA ALA A 101 4.20 5.59 1.00
C ALA A 101 5.08 4.43 0.51
N GLY A 102 5.58 4.45 -0.74
CA GLY A 102 6.43 3.40 -1.30
C GLY A 102 5.69 2.16 -1.78
N TRP A 103 4.38 2.27 -2.04
CA TRP A 103 3.55 1.16 -2.54
C TRP A 103 3.63 0.96 -4.06
N GLY A 104 4.42 1.77 -4.75
CA GLY A 104 4.56 1.80 -6.19
C GLY A 104 3.72 2.88 -6.85
N GLN A 105 3.80 2.94 -8.17
CA GLN A 105 3.01 3.87 -8.97
C GLN A 105 1.74 3.17 -9.45
N TRP A 106 0.58 3.76 -9.17
CA TRP A 106 -0.72 3.21 -9.52
C TRP A 106 -1.37 4.06 -10.59
N LEU A 107 -1.88 3.42 -11.62
CA LEU A 107 -2.55 4.07 -12.73
C LEU A 107 -3.86 3.35 -13.05
N LEU A 108 -4.97 4.07 -13.06
CA LEU A 108 -6.23 3.60 -13.65
C LEU A 108 -6.14 3.80 -15.16
N THR A 109 -6.04 2.70 -15.91
CA THR A 109 -5.86 2.73 -17.37
C THR A 109 -7.17 2.69 -18.13
N ALA A 110 -8.21 2.07 -17.56
CA ALA A 110 -9.55 2.06 -18.12
C ALA A 110 -10.61 1.98 -17.01
N LEU A 111 -11.76 2.58 -17.26
CA LEU A 111 -12.98 2.50 -16.45
C LEU A 111 -14.15 2.38 -17.41
N ASP A 112 -14.90 1.29 -17.30
CA ASP A 112 -16.14 1.00 -18.01
C ASP A 112 -17.26 0.80 -16.97
N GLU A 113 -18.07 1.83 -16.78
CA GLU A 113 -19.14 1.83 -15.78
C GLU A 113 -20.30 0.90 -16.15
N GLU A 114 -20.55 0.72 -17.46
CA GLU A 114 -21.63 -0.16 -17.95
C GLU A 114 -21.31 -1.62 -17.66
N LYS A 115 -20.06 -2.03 -17.95
CA LYS A 115 -19.57 -3.38 -17.67
C LYS A 115 -19.13 -3.59 -16.23
N LYS A 116 -19.02 -2.52 -15.44
CA LYS A 116 -18.47 -2.51 -14.08
C LYS A 116 -17.03 -3.05 -14.03
N GLU A 117 -16.22 -2.62 -14.99
CA GLU A 117 -14.82 -3.03 -15.15
C GLU A 117 -13.87 -1.87 -14.98
N CYS A 118 -12.77 -2.12 -14.27
CA CYS A 118 -11.61 -1.23 -14.21
C CYS A 118 -10.35 -1.97 -14.64
N ARG A 119 -9.43 -1.26 -15.26
CA ARG A 119 -8.08 -1.76 -15.53
C ARG A 119 -7.06 -0.86 -14.85
N PHE A 120 -6.14 -1.48 -14.15
CA PHE A 120 -5.09 -0.80 -13.43
C PHE A 120 -3.72 -1.29 -13.89
N ARG A 121 -2.74 -0.41 -13.78
CA ARG A 121 -1.33 -0.75 -13.87
C ARG A 121 -0.65 -0.32 -12.58
N VAL A 122 0.12 -1.22 -11.99
CA VAL A 122 0.98 -0.91 -10.85
C VAL A 122 2.43 -1.18 -11.25
N SER A 123 3.29 -0.18 -11.10
CA SER A 123 4.73 -0.30 -11.33
C SER A 123 5.47 -0.12 -10.02
N ASP A 124 6.58 -0.82 -9.87
CA ASP A 124 7.44 -0.76 -8.66
C ASP A 124 6.72 -1.05 -7.34
N GLY A 125 5.67 -1.88 -7.39
CA GLY A 125 4.93 -2.32 -6.21
C GLY A 125 5.81 -3.10 -5.23
N TRP A 126 5.60 -2.86 -3.91
CA TRP A 126 6.38 -3.53 -2.87
C TRP A 126 6.23 -5.06 -2.90
N GLU A 127 5.06 -5.59 -3.31
CA GLU A 127 4.85 -7.05 -3.44
C GLU A 127 5.76 -7.65 -4.51
N GLY A 128 5.90 -7.01 -5.67
CA GLY A 128 6.83 -7.45 -6.70
C GLY A 128 8.31 -7.33 -6.27
N ARG A 129 8.63 -6.36 -5.42
CA ARG A 129 10.01 -6.15 -4.95
C ARG A 129 10.48 -7.27 -4.04
N TYR A 130 9.74 -7.59 -2.98
CA TYR A 130 10.18 -8.67 -2.07
C TYR A 130 10.17 -10.03 -2.77
N GLN A 131 9.22 -10.27 -3.69
CA GLN A 131 9.18 -11.54 -4.42
C GLN A 131 10.37 -11.69 -5.36
N ARG A 132 10.80 -10.62 -6.03
CA ARG A 132 12.04 -10.62 -6.81
C ARG A 132 13.26 -10.94 -5.95
N SER A 133 13.37 -10.41 -4.74
CA SER A 133 14.49 -10.71 -3.84
C SER A 133 14.51 -12.17 -3.38
N LEU A 134 13.34 -12.81 -3.31
CA LEU A 134 13.19 -14.23 -2.99
C LEU A 134 13.31 -15.16 -4.21
N GLY A 135 13.30 -14.64 -5.43
CA GLY A 135 13.26 -15.42 -6.66
C GLY A 135 11.94 -16.17 -6.87
N VAL A 136 10.82 -15.63 -6.38
CA VAL A 136 9.49 -16.26 -6.46
C VAL A 136 8.47 -15.36 -7.16
N CYS A 137 7.35 -15.95 -7.57
CA CYS A 137 6.21 -15.23 -8.16
C CYS A 137 4.91 -15.80 -7.57
N TRP A 138 4.42 -15.16 -6.50
CA TRP A 138 3.15 -15.52 -5.83
C TRP A 138 2.00 -14.59 -6.21
N GLY A 139 2.27 -13.58 -7.05
CA GLY A 139 1.32 -12.54 -7.42
C GLY A 139 1.21 -11.42 -6.38
N SER A 140 0.43 -10.41 -6.72
CA SER A 140 0.22 -9.21 -5.89
C SER A 140 -1.13 -9.24 -5.18
N GLY A 141 -1.29 -10.19 -4.26
CA GLY A 141 -2.56 -10.47 -3.58
C GLY A 141 -3.13 -9.26 -2.84
N MET A 142 -2.32 -8.54 -2.06
CA MET A 142 -2.74 -7.36 -1.31
C MET A 142 -3.21 -6.23 -2.24
N LEU A 143 -2.44 -5.93 -3.27
CA LEU A 143 -2.80 -4.90 -4.26
C LEU A 143 -4.04 -5.30 -5.06
N ALA A 144 -4.13 -6.54 -5.53
CA ALA A 144 -5.31 -7.05 -6.21
C ALA A 144 -6.58 -6.91 -5.34
N GLY A 145 -6.49 -7.30 -4.07
CA GLY A 145 -7.57 -7.14 -3.10
C GLY A 145 -7.97 -5.68 -2.91
N LYS A 146 -7.00 -4.79 -2.78
CA LYS A 146 -7.23 -3.36 -2.60
C LYS A 146 -7.93 -2.73 -3.82
N LEU A 147 -7.45 -3.00 -5.01
CA LEU A 147 -8.05 -2.51 -6.26
C LEU A 147 -9.47 -3.07 -6.47
N ALA A 148 -9.69 -4.36 -6.19
CA ALA A 148 -11.02 -4.96 -6.19
C ALA A 148 -11.95 -4.31 -5.15
N GLY A 149 -11.43 -3.94 -3.99
CA GLY A 149 -12.16 -3.21 -2.96
C GLY A 149 -12.65 -1.84 -3.44
N TYR A 150 -11.81 -1.07 -4.13
CA TYR A 150 -12.22 0.21 -4.73
C TYR A 150 -13.31 0.04 -5.77
N CYS A 151 -13.16 -0.95 -6.67
CA CYS A 151 -14.20 -1.26 -7.66
C CYS A 151 -15.51 -1.69 -6.99
N SER A 152 -15.44 -2.47 -5.91
CA SER A 152 -16.63 -2.89 -5.18
C SER A 152 -17.38 -1.71 -4.57
N LYS A 153 -16.67 -0.72 -4.04
CA LYS A 153 -17.25 0.53 -3.53
C LYS A 153 -17.83 1.38 -4.66
N LEU A 154 -17.10 1.52 -5.76
CA LEU A 154 -17.53 2.31 -6.92
C LEU A 154 -18.83 1.77 -7.53
N PHE A 155 -18.88 0.47 -7.77
CA PHE A 155 -19.99 -0.16 -8.50
C PHE A 155 -21.13 -0.66 -7.60
N GLY A 156 -20.97 -0.61 -6.28
CA GLY A 156 -21.92 -1.19 -5.33
C GLY A 156 -22.10 -2.72 -5.54
N ALA A 157 -21.05 -3.40 -6.01
CA ALA A 157 -21.08 -4.81 -6.37
C ALA A 157 -19.80 -5.51 -5.84
N ASN A 158 -19.86 -6.83 -5.70
CA ASN A 158 -18.69 -7.60 -5.29
C ASN A 158 -17.75 -7.83 -6.48
N CYS A 159 -16.71 -7.00 -6.60
CA CYS A 159 -15.72 -7.10 -7.66
C CYS A 159 -14.52 -7.95 -7.25
N TRP A 160 -13.90 -8.59 -8.22
CA TRP A 160 -12.65 -9.35 -8.08
C TRP A 160 -11.59 -8.74 -8.99
N ALA A 161 -10.34 -9.01 -8.72
CA ALA A 161 -9.25 -8.57 -9.57
C ALA A 161 -8.43 -9.77 -10.03
N ASP A 162 -8.21 -9.85 -11.34
CA ASP A 162 -7.33 -10.81 -11.98
C ASP A 162 -6.03 -10.10 -12.37
N GLN A 163 -4.90 -10.64 -11.92
CA GLN A 163 -3.60 -10.14 -12.32
C GLN A 163 -3.18 -10.78 -13.65
N THR A 164 -3.06 -9.97 -14.70
CA THR A 164 -2.72 -10.42 -16.05
C THR A 164 -1.23 -10.32 -16.38
N ALA A 165 -0.46 -9.61 -15.55
CA ALA A 165 1.00 -9.47 -15.66
C ALA A 165 1.63 -9.28 -14.28
N PHE A 166 2.91 -9.71 -14.17
CA PHE A 166 3.72 -9.58 -12.94
C PHE A 166 5.15 -9.11 -13.26
#